data_51cf827f3414e2caa3245fbc188a1415
#
_entry.id   51cf827f3414e2caa3245fbc188a1415
#
_cell.length_a   1.000
_cell.length_b   1.000
_cell.length_c   1.000
_cell.angle_alpha   90.00
_cell.angle_beta   90.00
_cell.angle_gamma   90.00
#
_symmetry.space_group_name_H-M   'P 1'
#
loop_
_entity.id
_entity.type
_entity.pdbx_description
1 polymer ?
#
loop_
_entity_poly.entity_id
_entity_poly.type
_entity_poly.pdbx_seq_one_letter_code
_entity_poly.pdbx_strand_id
1 'polypeptide(L)'
;MFKIINTPALLFIATSFACSFDTSLVNTAHAKVPLDINEQAIVKQVTLGLPQALKDIEQAVNINSGSMNLAGVEQVGLLANQQLSAIGFEVQWLDGSAFNRAGHILATHQSSNPNALKILMIGHLDTVFSKNDDFQTFKMLDETHASGPGVADMKGGNTIIISAMRALKKLNLLDNISIKVLLTGDEESSGRPLSLSKKAIVDGAIWADIALGYENGDNNINTGMASRRGYTGWTLNVEGKPAHSSQIFNEEIGYGAIYETTRILEAFRAQLEQEENLTFNPGMIVGGTSIDFDVAKSLGSAFGKSNVIAQKAKVKGDLRALSNTQLKSAKQTMQNIVKNNLNHTQAELIFETGYPPMALTQGNLDLLAQYSQVSQDLGYNAVKAANPRKAGAADISFAAEYVDMSLDGLGLMGSGAHTNNEIADLSTLNKNIEKTAILIYRLSKHKK
;
A
#
# COMPACT_ATOMS: atom_id res chain seq x y z
N MET A 1 -31.91 53.84 -40.92
CA MET A 1 -31.97 52.58 -41.69
C MET A 1 -30.70 51.80 -41.37
N PHE A 2 -30.73 51.00 -40.31
CA PHE A 2 -29.59 50.15 -39.90
C PHE A 2 -29.99 48.69 -40.15
N LYS A 3 -29.23 48.02 -41.02
CA LYS A 3 -29.39 46.61 -41.32
C LYS A 3 -28.73 45.79 -40.17
N ILE A 4 -29.54 44.95 -39.51
CA ILE A 4 -29.09 43.94 -38.56
C ILE A 4 -28.63 42.72 -39.37
N ILE A 5 -27.37 42.33 -39.23
CA ILE A 5 -26.80 41.09 -39.79
C ILE A 5 -26.91 40.01 -38.71
N ASN A 6 -27.77 39.02 -38.95
CA ASN A 6 -27.88 37.81 -38.14
C ASN A 6 -26.76 36.84 -38.51
N THR A 7 -25.93 36.48 -37.53
CA THR A 7 -24.98 35.39 -37.62
C THR A 7 -25.56 34.17 -36.92
N PRO A 8 -25.59 32.97 -37.51
CA PRO A 8 -26.09 31.78 -36.82
C PRO A 8 -25.05 31.25 -35.83
N ALA A 9 -25.46 31.07 -34.60
CA ALA A 9 -24.70 30.39 -33.59
C ALA A 9 -24.64 28.88 -33.90
N LEU A 10 -23.45 28.36 -34.16
CA LEU A 10 -23.21 26.90 -34.20
C LEU A 10 -23.29 26.34 -32.77
N LEU A 11 -24.33 25.55 -32.54
CA LEU A 11 -24.50 24.78 -31.31
C LEU A 11 -23.61 23.53 -31.39
N PHE A 12 -22.47 23.53 -30.72
CA PHE A 12 -21.67 22.30 -30.48
C PHE A 12 -22.38 21.47 -29.41
N ILE A 13 -23.04 20.40 -29.84
CA ILE A 13 -23.51 19.35 -28.93
C ILE A 13 -22.31 18.46 -28.56
N ALA A 14 -21.74 18.70 -27.42
CA ALA A 14 -20.80 17.80 -26.83
C ALA A 14 -21.58 16.57 -26.25
N THR A 15 -21.59 15.48 -26.98
CA THR A 15 -22.04 14.19 -26.45
C THR A 15 -21.00 13.65 -25.49
N SER A 16 -21.21 13.94 -24.21
CA SER A 16 -20.49 13.24 -23.13
C SER A 16 -20.97 11.78 -23.08
N PHE A 17 -20.15 10.87 -23.55
CA PHE A 17 -20.29 9.45 -23.22
C PHE A 17 -19.98 9.26 -21.74
N ALA A 18 -20.99 9.37 -20.90
CA ALA A 18 -20.92 8.86 -19.54
C ALA A 18 -20.97 7.33 -19.63
N CYS A 19 -19.82 6.67 -19.56
CA CYS A 19 -19.76 5.24 -19.24
C CYS A 19 -20.18 5.11 -17.77
N SER A 20 -21.48 4.99 -17.53
CA SER A 20 -22.00 4.51 -16.26
C SER A 20 -21.60 3.03 -16.15
N PHE A 21 -20.55 2.75 -15.40
CA PHE A 21 -20.31 1.39 -14.89
C PHE A 21 -21.50 1.03 -14.02
N ASP A 22 -22.39 0.20 -14.57
CA ASP A 22 -23.47 -0.40 -13.81
C ASP A 22 -22.87 -1.31 -12.73
N THR A 23 -22.82 -0.82 -11.49
CA THR A 23 -22.34 -1.55 -10.32
C THR A 23 -23.35 -2.60 -9.82
N SER A 24 -24.27 -3.05 -10.64
CA SER A 24 -24.99 -4.29 -10.40
C SER A 24 -24.03 -5.46 -10.63
N LEU A 25 -23.00 -5.59 -9.75
CA LEU A 25 -22.26 -6.85 -9.59
C LEU A 25 -23.29 -7.91 -9.27
N VAL A 26 -23.61 -8.68 -10.29
CA VAL A 26 -24.46 -9.88 -10.21
C VAL A 26 -23.89 -10.71 -9.06
N ASN A 27 -24.63 -10.74 -7.97
CA ASN A 27 -24.37 -11.59 -6.82
C ASN A 27 -24.77 -13.02 -7.22
N THR A 28 -24.02 -13.61 -8.17
CA THR A 28 -24.13 -15.05 -8.44
C THR A 28 -23.56 -15.75 -7.23
N ALA A 29 -24.46 -16.15 -6.31
CA ALA A 29 -24.12 -17.12 -5.31
C ALA A 29 -23.68 -18.39 -6.05
N HIS A 30 -22.36 -18.54 -6.25
CA HIS A 30 -21.82 -19.78 -6.77
C HIS A 30 -22.15 -20.89 -5.79
N ALA A 31 -22.68 -21.98 -6.29
CA ALA A 31 -22.99 -23.17 -5.48
C ALA A 31 -21.65 -23.62 -4.80
N LYS A 32 -21.72 -23.94 -3.50
CA LYS A 32 -20.60 -24.51 -2.76
C LYS A 32 -20.13 -25.78 -3.48
N VAL A 33 -18.86 -25.80 -3.88
CA VAL A 33 -18.21 -26.95 -4.47
C VAL A 33 -17.62 -27.80 -3.34
N PRO A 34 -17.91 -29.08 -3.23
CA PRO A 34 -17.26 -29.93 -2.23
C PRO A 34 -15.74 -29.93 -2.40
N LEU A 35 -15.03 -29.84 -1.29
CA LEU A 35 -13.57 -29.92 -1.28
C LEU A 35 -13.13 -31.29 -1.80
N ASP A 36 -12.14 -31.31 -2.71
CA ASP A 36 -11.54 -32.56 -3.16
C ASP A 36 -10.67 -33.22 -2.06
N ILE A 37 -10.17 -34.41 -2.32
CA ILE A 37 -9.38 -35.17 -1.34
C ILE A 37 -8.12 -34.45 -0.87
N ASN A 38 -7.44 -33.72 -1.76
CA ASN A 38 -6.25 -32.95 -1.42
C ASN A 38 -6.62 -31.70 -0.63
N GLU A 39 -7.70 -31.01 -0.98
CA GLU A 39 -8.19 -29.84 -0.24
C GLU A 39 -8.61 -30.22 1.19
N GLN A 40 -9.26 -31.37 1.38
CA GLN A 40 -9.58 -31.92 2.71
C GLN A 40 -8.29 -32.24 3.50
N ALA A 41 -7.27 -32.79 2.81
CA ALA A 41 -5.98 -33.06 3.43
C ALA A 41 -5.26 -31.75 3.81
N ILE A 42 -5.35 -30.69 3.00
CA ILE A 42 -4.82 -29.37 3.30
C ILE A 42 -5.46 -28.82 4.58
N VAL A 43 -6.79 -28.79 4.67
CA VAL A 43 -7.52 -28.32 5.86
C VAL A 43 -7.05 -29.05 7.11
N LYS A 44 -7.01 -30.40 7.05
CA LYS A 44 -6.50 -31.21 8.16
C LYS A 44 -5.06 -30.86 8.55
N GLN A 45 -4.19 -30.68 7.53
CA GLN A 45 -2.76 -30.37 7.78
C GLN A 45 -2.57 -28.99 8.37
N VAL A 46 -3.37 -28.00 7.94
CA VAL A 46 -3.38 -26.63 8.50
C VAL A 46 -3.82 -26.66 9.96
N THR A 47 -4.91 -27.35 10.27
CA THR A 47 -5.39 -27.51 11.66
C THR A 47 -4.34 -28.15 12.57
N LEU A 48 -3.65 -29.19 12.09
CA LEU A 48 -2.56 -29.84 12.85
C LEU A 48 -1.35 -28.91 13.04
N GLY A 49 -1.13 -27.96 12.13
CA GLY A 49 -0.03 -26.99 12.18
C GLY A 49 -0.31 -25.76 13.03
N LEU A 50 -1.55 -25.51 13.44
CA LEU A 50 -1.93 -24.28 14.14
C LEU A 50 -1.14 -24.01 15.43
N PRO A 51 -0.85 -25.00 16.31
CA PRO A 51 -0.03 -24.75 17.48
C PRO A 51 1.40 -24.27 17.15
N GLN A 52 1.95 -24.70 16.02
CA GLN A 52 3.26 -24.22 15.56
C GLN A 52 3.15 -22.81 15.00
N ALA A 53 2.10 -22.49 14.24
CA ALA A 53 1.86 -21.15 13.73
C ALA A 53 1.74 -20.11 14.86
N LEU A 54 1.06 -20.43 15.95
CA LEU A 54 0.96 -19.56 17.13
C LEU A 54 2.33 -19.32 17.78
N LYS A 55 3.17 -20.36 17.90
CA LYS A 55 4.54 -20.21 18.39
C LYS A 55 5.40 -19.36 17.46
N ASP A 56 5.24 -19.52 16.15
CA ASP A 56 5.97 -18.76 15.14
C ASP A 56 5.64 -17.25 15.27
N ILE A 57 4.36 -16.89 15.45
CA ILE A 57 3.94 -15.52 15.73
C ILE A 57 4.56 -14.98 17.02
N GLU A 58 4.42 -15.71 18.11
CA GLU A 58 4.96 -15.31 19.42
C GLU A 58 6.46 -15.06 19.35
N GLN A 59 7.22 -15.95 18.70
CA GLN A 59 8.67 -15.80 18.53
C GLN A 59 9.01 -14.56 17.72
N ALA A 60 8.33 -14.33 16.60
CA ALA A 60 8.58 -13.17 15.75
C ALA A 60 8.19 -11.85 16.44
N VAL A 61 7.07 -11.82 17.16
CA VAL A 61 6.58 -10.61 17.86
C VAL A 61 7.53 -10.22 19.00
N ASN A 62 8.10 -11.18 19.72
CA ASN A 62 9.05 -10.94 20.82
C ASN A 62 10.44 -10.45 20.35
N ILE A 63 10.67 -10.33 19.03
CA ILE A 63 11.86 -9.68 18.48
C ILE A 63 11.46 -8.28 18.02
N ASN A 64 12.00 -7.22 18.64
CA ASN A 64 11.80 -5.88 18.16
C ASN A 64 12.44 -5.73 16.77
N SER A 65 11.63 -5.39 15.77
CA SER A 65 12.05 -5.19 14.39
C SER A 65 11.60 -3.84 13.82
N GLY A 66 11.59 -2.78 14.64
CA GLY A 66 11.39 -1.43 14.10
C GLY A 66 12.33 -1.19 12.92
N SER A 67 11.88 -0.56 11.83
CA SER A 67 12.65 -0.44 10.57
C SER A 67 14.07 0.07 10.76
N MET A 68 14.29 0.93 11.77
CA MET A 68 15.61 1.48 12.11
C MET A 68 16.41 0.61 13.09
N ASN A 69 15.85 -0.45 13.64
CA ASN A 69 16.55 -1.47 14.40
C ASN A 69 17.06 -2.58 13.46
N LEU A 70 18.10 -2.26 12.67
CA LEU A 70 18.60 -3.14 11.62
C LEU A 70 18.88 -4.56 12.09
N ALA A 71 19.50 -4.70 13.27
CA ALA A 71 19.80 -6.00 13.86
C ALA A 71 18.53 -6.78 14.24
N GLY A 72 17.47 -6.11 14.68
CA GLY A 72 16.20 -6.76 15.00
C GLY A 72 15.46 -7.23 13.74
N VAL A 73 15.46 -6.42 12.68
CA VAL A 73 14.92 -6.81 11.37
C VAL A 73 15.66 -8.04 10.84
N GLU A 74 17.01 -8.06 10.93
CA GLU A 74 17.82 -9.20 10.53
C GLU A 74 17.49 -10.46 11.37
N GLN A 75 17.27 -10.32 12.68
CA GLN A 75 16.88 -11.44 13.54
C GLN A 75 15.53 -12.05 13.14
N VAL A 76 14.52 -11.23 12.84
CA VAL A 76 13.22 -11.72 12.30
C VAL A 76 13.44 -12.38 10.94
N GLY A 77 14.30 -11.81 10.09
CA GLY A 77 14.70 -12.42 8.83
C GLY A 77 15.38 -13.78 9.00
N LEU A 78 16.28 -13.94 9.96
CA LEU A 78 16.90 -15.23 10.27
C LEU A 78 15.88 -16.27 10.74
N LEU A 79 14.89 -15.87 11.54
CA LEU A 79 13.80 -16.76 11.94
C LEU A 79 12.98 -17.22 10.71
N ALA A 80 12.61 -16.32 9.84
CA ALA A 80 11.91 -16.65 8.59
C ALA A 80 12.76 -17.54 7.66
N ASN A 81 14.08 -17.27 7.56
CA ASN A 81 15.02 -18.12 6.81
C ASN A 81 15.00 -19.55 7.34
N GLN A 82 15.15 -19.75 8.65
CA GLN A 82 15.13 -21.09 9.27
C GLN A 82 13.82 -21.82 8.94
N GLN A 83 12.68 -21.14 9.03
CA GLN A 83 11.36 -21.72 8.79
C GLN A 83 11.16 -22.11 7.32
N LEU A 84 11.56 -21.25 6.38
CA LEU A 84 11.43 -21.49 4.93
C LEU A 84 12.43 -22.53 4.43
N SER A 85 13.67 -22.49 4.91
CA SER A 85 14.68 -23.51 4.59
C SER A 85 14.27 -24.91 5.07
N ALA A 86 13.67 -25.01 6.27
CA ALA A 86 13.18 -26.28 6.83
C ALA A 86 12.09 -26.96 5.98
N ILE A 87 11.39 -26.20 5.15
CA ILE A 87 10.39 -26.71 4.20
C ILE A 87 10.90 -26.80 2.78
N GLY A 88 12.20 -26.58 2.57
CA GLY A 88 12.91 -26.85 1.33
C GLY A 88 12.90 -25.71 0.32
N PHE A 89 12.69 -24.46 0.76
CA PHE A 89 12.95 -23.29 -0.07
C PHE A 89 14.46 -22.96 -0.06
N GLU A 90 14.98 -22.50 -1.19
CA GLU A 90 16.27 -21.84 -1.26
C GLU A 90 16.12 -20.40 -0.77
N VAL A 91 16.84 -20.03 0.29
CA VAL A 91 16.65 -18.72 0.96
C VAL A 91 17.92 -17.89 0.87
N GLN A 92 17.74 -16.62 0.49
CA GLN A 92 18.79 -15.60 0.42
C GLN A 92 18.44 -14.41 1.30
N TRP A 93 19.46 -13.88 1.99
CA TRP A 93 19.43 -12.54 2.55
C TRP A 93 19.90 -11.53 1.51
N LEU A 94 19.06 -10.55 1.19
CA LEU A 94 19.40 -9.46 0.29
C LEU A 94 19.81 -8.25 1.14
N ASP A 95 21.09 -7.89 1.09
CA ASP A 95 21.66 -6.81 1.91
C ASP A 95 21.01 -5.46 1.59
N GLY A 96 20.66 -4.70 2.63
CA GLY A 96 20.00 -3.40 2.56
C GLY A 96 20.90 -2.19 2.74
N SER A 97 22.22 -2.36 2.86
CA SER A 97 23.17 -1.27 3.13
C SER A 97 23.13 -0.16 2.08
N ALA A 98 22.89 -0.51 0.80
CA ALA A 98 22.81 0.43 -0.32
C ALA A 98 21.63 1.42 -0.21
N PHE A 99 20.61 1.11 0.60
CA PHE A 99 19.46 1.97 0.86
C PHE A 99 19.26 2.25 2.36
N ASN A 100 20.29 2.02 3.18
CA ASN A 100 20.35 2.29 4.62
C ASN A 100 19.26 1.57 5.43
N ARG A 101 19.04 0.29 5.14
CA ARG A 101 18.15 -0.62 5.88
C ARG A 101 18.84 -1.97 6.11
N ALA A 102 18.19 -2.85 6.87
CA ALA A 102 18.75 -4.17 7.14
C ALA A 102 18.86 -5.02 5.88
N GLY A 103 17.78 -5.13 5.13
CA GLY A 103 17.71 -5.97 3.94
C GLY A 103 16.40 -6.76 3.88
N HIS A 104 16.36 -7.78 3.02
CA HIS A 104 15.15 -8.56 2.74
C HIS A 104 15.46 -10.05 2.74
N ILE A 105 14.45 -10.88 2.95
CA ILE A 105 14.46 -12.32 2.70
C ILE A 105 13.82 -12.59 1.33
N LEU A 106 14.55 -13.32 0.47
CA LEU A 106 14.01 -13.91 -0.74
C LEU A 106 14.12 -15.44 -0.63
N ALA A 107 12.98 -16.12 -0.57
CA ALA A 107 12.93 -17.58 -0.56
C ALA A 107 12.30 -18.09 -1.86
N THR A 108 12.90 -19.09 -2.49
CA THR A 108 12.48 -19.60 -3.80
C THR A 108 12.20 -21.09 -3.72
N HIS A 109 11.03 -21.49 -4.21
CA HIS A 109 10.70 -22.86 -4.58
C HIS A 109 10.47 -22.91 -6.09
N GLN A 110 11.29 -23.69 -6.79
CA GLN A 110 11.21 -23.83 -8.24
C GLN A 110 10.59 -25.17 -8.62
N SER A 111 9.49 -25.14 -9.38
CA SER A 111 8.92 -26.33 -10.00
C SER A 111 9.85 -26.90 -11.07
N SER A 112 9.88 -28.21 -11.23
CA SER A 112 10.53 -28.87 -12.37
C SER A 112 9.77 -28.69 -13.68
N ASN A 113 8.48 -28.32 -13.63
CA ASN A 113 7.69 -27.98 -14.80
C ASN A 113 7.98 -26.56 -15.28
N PRO A 114 8.58 -26.36 -16.48
CA PRO A 114 8.90 -25.01 -16.97
C PRO A 114 7.66 -24.13 -17.23
N ASN A 115 6.51 -24.76 -17.43
CA ASN A 115 5.22 -24.07 -17.64
C ASN A 115 4.41 -23.89 -16.33
N ALA A 116 5.01 -24.18 -15.18
CA ALA A 116 4.35 -23.96 -13.91
C ALA A 116 4.06 -22.49 -13.69
N LEU A 117 2.88 -22.18 -13.16
CA LEU A 117 2.51 -20.83 -12.74
C LEU A 117 3.50 -20.32 -11.68
N LYS A 118 3.83 -19.05 -11.75
CA LYS A 118 4.78 -18.37 -10.86
C LYS A 118 4.07 -17.40 -9.95
N ILE A 119 4.20 -17.58 -8.65
CA ILE A 119 3.60 -16.71 -7.65
C ILE A 119 4.68 -15.99 -6.85
N LEU A 120 4.53 -14.67 -6.71
CA LEU A 120 5.26 -13.86 -5.75
C LEU A 120 4.36 -13.61 -4.52
N MET A 121 4.80 -14.07 -3.35
CA MET A 121 4.15 -13.81 -2.06
C MET A 121 4.95 -12.73 -1.33
N ILE A 122 4.28 -11.66 -0.90
CA ILE A 122 4.92 -10.47 -0.35
C ILE A 122 4.46 -10.25 1.09
N GLY A 123 5.43 -10.02 1.98
CA GLY A 123 5.27 -9.56 3.32
C GLY A 123 6.42 -8.68 3.77
N HIS A 124 6.43 -8.24 5.03
CA HIS A 124 7.53 -7.47 5.58
C HIS A 124 7.95 -7.93 6.98
N LEU A 125 9.21 -7.67 7.33
CA LEU A 125 9.87 -8.09 8.57
C LEU A 125 9.83 -6.99 9.63
N ASP A 126 9.80 -5.73 9.17
CA ASP A 126 9.89 -4.56 10.02
C ASP A 126 8.54 -4.16 10.63
N THR A 127 8.58 -3.23 11.55
CA THR A 127 7.42 -2.64 12.23
C THR A 127 7.68 -1.16 12.49
N VAL A 128 6.63 -0.40 12.82
CA VAL A 128 6.75 1.01 13.22
C VAL A 128 7.38 1.19 14.61
N PHE A 129 7.44 0.15 15.44
CA PHE A 129 7.81 0.25 16.87
C PHE A 129 9.31 0.33 17.06
N SER A 130 9.78 1.46 17.60
CA SER A 130 11.18 1.68 17.86
C SER A 130 11.70 0.74 18.97
N LYS A 131 13.04 0.60 19.04
CA LYS A 131 13.70 -0.19 20.08
C LYS A 131 13.42 0.31 21.50
N ASN A 132 13.08 1.58 21.64
CA ASN A 132 12.84 2.25 22.93
C ASN A 132 11.35 2.36 23.28
N ASP A 133 10.45 1.79 22.47
CA ASP A 133 9.04 1.68 22.80
C ASP A 133 8.79 0.75 23.98
N ASP A 134 7.78 1.05 24.78
CA ASP A 134 7.34 0.16 25.88
C ASP A 134 6.55 -1.06 25.37
N PHE A 135 6.05 -1.00 24.14
CA PHE A 135 5.28 -2.05 23.50
C PHE A 135 6.20 -3.03 22.76
N GLN A 136 6.67 -4.08 23.47
CA GLN A 136 7.76 -4.94 23.00
C GLN A 136 7.46 -6.44 23.00
N THR A 137 6.38 -6.89 23.63
CA THR A 137 6.18 -8.32 23.89
C THR A 137 4.83 -8.82 23.42
N PHE A 138 4.81 -10.07 22.96
CA PHE A 138 3.59 -10.80 22.68
C PHE A 138 2.82 -11.07 23.97
N LYS A 139 1.51 -10.88 23.94
CA LYS A 139 0.63 -11.16 25.07
C LYS A 139 -0.71 -11.68 24.56
N MET A 140 -1.11 -12.88 25.03
CA MET A 140 -2.49 -13.33 24.87
C MET A 140 -3.40 -12.47 25.73
N LEU A 141 -4.46 -11.91 25.14
CA LEU A 141 -5.48 -11.12 25.83
C LEU A 141 -6.67 -12.01 26.26
N ASP A 142 -7.03 -12.97 25.40
CA ASP A 142 -8.02 -14.00 25.64
C ASP A 142 -7.72 -15.22 24.72
N GLU A 143 -8.66 -16.14 24.57
CA GLU A 143 -8.47 -17.36 23.75
C GLU A 143 -8.29 -17.09 22.26
N THR A 144 -8.71 -15.93 21.77
CA THR A 144 -8.78 -15.56 20.35
C THR A 144 -8.03 -14.29 19.98
N HIS A 145 -7.55 -13.53 20.95
CA HIS A 145 -6.86 -12.27 20.70
C HIS A 145 -5.47 -12.24 21.35
N ALA A 146 -4.54 -11.70 20.59
CA ALA A 146 -3.18 -11.44 21.09
C ALA A 146 -2.76 -9.99 20.77
N SER A 147 -1.92 -9.41 21.62
CA SER A 147 -1.33 -8.08 21.42
C SER A 147 0.18 -8.22 21.32
N GLY A 148 0.82 -7.30 20.57
CA GLY A 148 2.26 -7.21 20.44
C GLY A 148 2.70 -6.51 19.16
N PRO A 149 3.95 -6.00 19.09
CA PRO A 149 4.43 -5.18 17.97
C PRO A 149 4.49 -5.98 16.66
N GLY A 150 3.69 -5.56 15.68
CA GLY A 150 3.61 -6.23 14.39
C GLY A 150 2.82 -7.54 14.41
N VAL A 151 2.02 -7.81 15.45
CA VAL A 151 1.26 -9.07 15.56
C VAL A 151 0.27 -9.23 14.42
N ALA A 152 -0.37 -8.15 13.96
CA ALA A 152 -1.24 -8.09 12.79
C ALA A 152 -0.53 -7.47 11.59
N ASP A 153 0.34 -6.50 11.80
CA ASP A 153 1.05 -5.72 10.80
C ASP A 153 2.58 -5.91 10.87
N MET A 154 3.21 -6.91 10.14
CA MET A 154 2.45 -8.02 9.54
C MET A 154 3.12 -9.38 9.83
N LYS A 155 3.70 -9.58 11.05
CA LYS A 155 4.33 -10.85 11.43
C LYS A 155 3.34 -12.03 11.37
N GLY A 156 2.05 -11.76 11.68
CA GLY A 156 0.97 -12.72 11.50
C GLY A 156 0.75 -13.08 10.02
N GLY A 157 0.85 -12.11 9.11
CA GLY A 157 0.79 -12.35 7.67
C GLY A 157 1.94 -13.22 7.17
N ASN A 158 3.17 -12.95 7.62
CA ASN A 158 4.33 -13.80 7.32
C ASN A 158 4.12 -15.24 7.82
N THR A 159 3.53 -15.40 8.99
CA THR A 159 3.20 -16.73 9.53
C THR A 159 2.16 -17.46 8.70
N ILE A 160 1.18 -16.75 8.12
CA ILE A 160 0.19 -17.34 7.20
C ILE A 160 0.91 -17.87 5.95
N ILE A 161 1.80 -17.08 5.33
CA ILE A 161 2.62 -17.51 4.18
C ILE A 161 3.35 -18.81 4.52
N ILE A 162 4.16 -18.79 5.56
CA ILE A 162 5.03 -19.91 5.95
C ILE A 162 4.21 -21.16 6.29
N SER A 163 3.10 -20.99 7.01
CA SER A 163 2.23 -22.12 7.42
C SER A 163 1.51 -22.75 6.23
N ALA A 164 1.03 -21.95 5.28
CA ALA A 164 0.43 -22.46 4.05
C ALA A 164 1.46 -23.25 3.23
N MET A 165 2.69 -22.73 3.07
CA MET A 165 3.76 -23.44 2.37
C MET A 165 4.15 -24.74 3.08
N ARG A 166 4.20 -24.72 4.41
CA ARG A 166 4.49 -25.91 5.24
C ARG A 166 3.42 -27.01 5.03
N ALA A 167 2.15 -26.64 5.00
CA ALA A 167 1.06 -27.58 4.77
C ALA A 167 1.12 -28.20 3.36
N LEU A 168 1.31 -27.39 2.33
CA LEU A 168 1.41 -27.87 0.94
C LEU A 168 2.65 -28.74 0.73
N LYS A 169 3.81 -28.35 1.29
CA LYS A 169 5.04 -29.14 1.20
C LYS A 169 4.90 -30.52 1.83
N LYS A 170 4.28 -30.58 3.01
CA LYS A 170 4.06 -31.87 3.71
C LYS A 170 3.17 -32.84 2.96
N LEU A 171 2.30 -32.31 2.09
CA LEU A 171 1.40 -33.07 1.22
C LEU A 171 1.99 -33.31 -0.18
N ASN A 172 3.20 -32.83 -0.48
CA ASN A 172 3.82 -32.88 -1.81
C ASN A 172 2.97 -32.20 -2.91
N LEU A 173 2.36 -31.06 -2.58
CA LEU A 173 1.45 -30.32 -3.48
C LEU A 173 2.10 -29.05 -4.07
N LEU A 174 3.43 -28.89 -3.97
CA LEU A 174 4.16 -27.74 -4.53
C LEU A 174 4.82 -28.05 -5.90
N ASP A 175 4.80 -29.30 -6.40
CA ASP A 175 5.59 -29.71 -7.57
C ASP A 175 5.20 -28.98 -8.87
N ASN A 176 3.95 -28.54 -8.99
CA ASN A 176 3.41 -27.91 -10.20
C ASN A 176 3.29 -26.38 -10.10
N ILE A 177 3.98 -25.75 -9.15
CA ILE A 177 3.95 -24.30 -8.98
C ILE A 177 5.32 -23.79 -8.56
N SER A 178 5.74 -22.65 -9.11
CA SER A 178 6.96 -21.95 -8.66
C SER A 178 6.58 -20.79 -7.77
N ILE A 179 7.25 -20.65 -6.63
CA ILE A 179 6.91 -19.66 -5.61
C ILE A 179 8.16 -18.89 -5.21
N LYS A 180 8.06 -17.56 -5.18
CA LYS A 180 8.98 -16.70 -4.45
C LYS A 180 8.23 -16.08 -3.26
N VAL A 181 8.82 -16.19 -2.07
CA VAL A 181 8.41 -15.45 -0.88
C VAL A 181 9.41 -14.34 -0.67
N LEU A 182 8.96 -13.10 -0.73
CA LEU A 182 9.78 -11.92 -0.47
C LEU A 182 9.26 -11.23 0.79
N LEU A 183 10.10 -11.18 1.84
CA LEU A 183 9.81 -10.46 3.06
C LEU A 183 10.74 -9.26 3.15
N THR A 184 10.22 -8.06 2.97
CA THR A 184 11.00 -6.82 2.99
C THR A 184 11.29 -6.38 4.42
N GLY A 185 12.39 -5.70 4.64
CA GLY A 185 12.75 -5.19 5.97
C GLY A 185 12.67 -3.67 6.06
N ASP A 186 11.82 -3.06 5.22
CA ASP A 186 11.69 -1.61 5.13
C ASP A 186 10.35 -1.14 4.56
N GLU A 187 9.28 -1.87 4.81
CA GLU A 187 7.94 -1.44 4.39
C GLU A 187 7.51 -0.19 5.14
N GLU A 188 7.59 -0.25 6.46
CA GLU A 188 7.12 0.77 7.40
C GLU A 188 7.92 2.08 7.32
N SER A 189 9.19 1.98 6.98
CA SER A 189 10.06 3.12 6.73
C SER A 189 11.03 2.80 5.61
N SER A 190 10.62 3.06 4.39
CA SER A 190 11.38 2.67 3.19
C SER A 190 12.75 3.30 3.14
N GLY A 191 13.74 2.47 2.79
CA GLY A 191 15.09 2.92 2.45
C GLY A 191 15.11 3.79 1.20
N ARG A 192 16.17 4.59 1.05
CA ARG A 192 16.31 5.49 -0.10
C ARG A 192 17.63 5.27 -0.81
N PRO A 193 17.64 5.32 -2.16
CA PRO A 193 16.51 5.59 -3.06
C PRO A 193 15.56 4.39 -3.16
N LEU A 194 14.25 4.64 -3.37
CA LEU A 194 13.23 3.59 -3.50
C LEU A 194 13.52 2.60 -4.64
N SER A 195 14.19 3.06 -5.71
CA SER A 195 14.59 2.20 -6.82
C SER A 195 15.55 1.07 -6.42
N LEU A 196 16.31 1.22 -5.33
CA LEU A 196 17.14 0.16 -4.76
C LEU A 196 16.36 -0.64 -3.71
N SER A 197 15.69 0.05 -2.79
CA SER A 197 14.93 -0.55 -1.71
C SER A 197 13.83 -1.50 -2.22
N LYS A 198 13.08 -1.10 -3.25
CA LYS A 198 11.96 -1.90 -3.79
C LYS A 198 12.34 -2.74 -5.03
N LYS A 199 13.65 -2.77 -5.38
CA LYS A 199 14.15 -3.53 -6.54
C LYS A 199 13.79 -5.02 -6.46
N ALA A 200 13.93 -5.63 -5.30
CA ALA A 200 13.63 -7.05 -5.12
C ALA A 200 12.16 -7.39 -5.39
N ILE A 201 11.23 -6.48 -5.05
CA ILE A 201 9.80 -6.64 -5.36
C ILE A 201 9.59 -6.59 -6.87
N VAL A 202 10.17 -5.57 -7.53
CA VAL A 202 10.05 -5.40 -8.99
C VAL A 202 10.65 -6.59 -9.75
N ASP A 203 11.86 -7.03 -9.37
CA ASP A 203 12.50 -8.21 -9.99
C ASP A 203 11.68 -9.49 -9.77
N GLY A 204 11.11 -9.64 -8.56
CA GLY A 204 10.21 -10.74 -8.24
C GLY A 204 8.93 -10.72 -9.07
N ALA A 205 8.35 -9.53 -9.26
CA ALA A 205 7.13 -9.33 -10.04
C ALA A 205 7.35 -9.57 -11.54
N ILE A 206 8.44 -9.10 -12.10
CA ILE A 206 8.81 -9.39 -13.51
C ILE A 206 8.93 -10.91 -13.77
N TRP A 207 9.35 -11.68 -12.76
CA TRP A 207 9.43 -13.13 -12.85
C TRP A 207 8.06 -13.80 -12.67
N ALA A 208 7.15 -13.22 -11.91
CA ALA A 208 5.88 -13.82 -11.48
C ALA A 208 4.74 -13.57 -12.46
N ASP A 209 3.73 -14.42 -12.42
CA ASP A 209 2.42 -14.23 -13.09
C ASP A 209 1.42 -13.58 -12.14
N ILE A 210 1.51 -13.92 -10.84
CA ILE A 210 0.60 -13.48 -9.79
C ILE A 210 1.40 -12.93 -8.60
N ALA A 211 0.91 -11.84 -8.00
CA ALA A 211 1.40 -11.34 -6.73
C ALA A 211 0.31 -11.45 -5.64
N LEU A 212 0.68 -11.98 -4.47
CA LEU A 212 -0.16 -12.09 -3.29
C LEU A 212 0.48 -11.34 -2.13
N GLY A 213 -0.24 -10.37 -1.55
CA GLY A 213 0.19 -9.59 -0.40
C GLY A 213 -0.51 -10.04 0.88
N TYR A 214 0.22 -10.05 1.98
CA TYR A 214 -0.26 -10.58 3.25
C TYR A 214 -0.37 -9.51 4.34
N GLU A 215 -0.70 -8.28 3.92
CA GLU A 215 -1.13 -7.22 4.81
C GLU A 215 -2.47 -7.55 5.50
N ASN A 216 -2.76 -6.85 6.61
CA ASN A 216 -4.03 -7.00 7.32
C ASN A 216 -5.25 -6.39 6.60
N GLY A 217 -5.04 -5.71 5.46
CA GLY A 217 -6.08 -5.13 4.62
C GLY A 217 -6.89 -4.03 5.31
N ASP A 218 -8.21 -4.18 5.34
CA ASP A 218 -9.12 -3.31 6.12
C ASP A 218 -9.61 -4.00 7.41
N ASN A 219 -8.86 -4.98 7.88
CA ASN A 219 -9.14 -5.79 9.08
C ASN A 219 -10.49 -6.55 9.03
N ASN A 220 -10.92 -6.91 7.83
CA ASN A 220 -12.13 -7.68 7.62
C ASN A 220 -11.84 -8.93 6.81
N ILE A 221 -11.99 -10.12 7.41
CA ILE A 221 -11.74 -11.41 6.78
C ILE A 221 -12.60 -11.69 5.53
N ASN A 222 -13.70 -10.93 5.35
CA ASN A 222 -14.61 -11.04 4.22
C ASN A 222 -14.31 -10.02 3.11
N THR A 223 -13.15 -9.38 3.15
CA THR A 223 -12.68 -8.46 2.11
C THR A 223 -11.26 -8.82 1.66
N GLY A 224 -10.93 -8.45 0.41
CA GLY A 224 -9.60 -8.53 -0.15
C GLY A 224 -9.27 -7.25 -0.90
N MET A 225 -8.00 -6.86 -0.90
CA MET A 225 -7.52 -5.66 -1.57
C MET A 225 -7.23 -5.97 -3.04
N ALA A 226 -8.22 -5.78 -3.91
CA ALA A 226 -8.02 -5.86 -5.38
C ALA A 226 -7.44 -4.57 -5.95
N SER A 227 -7.30 -3.53 -5.14
CA SER A 227 -6.67 -2.26 -5.48
C SER A 227 -6.17 -1.54 -4.23
N ARG A 228 -5.10 -0.72 -4.36
CA ARG A 228 -4.57 0.15 -3.32
C ARG A 228 -4.24 1.52 -3.90
N ARG A 229 -4.53 2.58 -3.16
CA ARG A 229 -4.13 3.92 -3.58
C ARG A 229 -2.63 4.09 -3.35
N GLY A 230 -1.94 4.62 -4.38
CA GLY A 230 -0.56 5.04 -4.22
C GLY A 230 -0.45 6.27 -3.31
N TYR A 231 0.77 6.57 -2.92
CA TYR A 231 1.13 7.71 -2.06
C TYR A 231 2.27 8.50 -2.70
N THR A 232 2.13 9.82 -2.75
CA THR A 232 3.18 10.75 -3.18
C THR A 232 3.16 11.99 -2.29
N GLY A 233 4.26 12.28 -1.62
CA GLY A 233 4.44 13.56 -0.93
C GLY A 233 4.60 14.71 -1.91
N TRP A 234 4.16 15.90 -1.53
CA TRP A 234 4.40 17.13 -2.29
C TRP A 234 4.77 18.30 -1.39
N THR A 235 5.57 19.21 -1.94
CA THR A 235 5.96 20.45 -1.29
C THR A 235 5.70 21.61 -2.23
N LEU A 236 4.97 22.61 -1.78
CA LEU A 236 4.75 23.88 -2.46
C LEU A 236 5.59 24.95 -1.74
N ASN A 237 6.52 25.56 -2.46
CA ASN A 237 7.27 26.74 -2.01
C ASN A 237 6.73 27.96 -2.72
N VAL A 238 6.44 29.02 -1.99
CA VAL A 238 5.92 30.27 -2.56
C VAL A 238 6.74 31.45 -2.07
N GLU A 239 7.08 32.34 -2.98
CA GLU A 239 7.77 33.60 -2.71
C GLU A 239 6.93 34.78 -3.20
N GLY A 240 6.97 35.90 -2.47
CA GLY A 240 6.34 37.16 -2.81
C GLY A 240 7.26 38.33 -2.52
N LYS A 241 6.94 39.51 -3.08
CA LYS A 241 7.71 40.73 -2.84
C LYS A 241 7.35 41.34 -1.48
N PRO A 242 8.31 41.52 -0.55
CA PRO A 242 8.03 42.12 0.72
C PRO A 242 7.90 43.65 0.60
N ALA A 243 6.90 44.19 1.30
CA ALA A 243 6.69 45.65 1.41
C ALA A 243 5.84 45.98 2.62
N HIS A 244 5.62 47.26 2.91
CA HIS A 244 4.63 47.67 3.92
C HIS A 244 3.20 47.24 3.48
N SER A 245 2.39 46.77 4.41
CA SER A 245 1.05 46.23 4.12
C SER A 245 0.11 47.19 3.39
N SER A 246 0.28 48.50 3.53
CA SER A 246 -0.50 49.49 2.78
C SER A 246 -0.25 49.50 1.28
N GLN A 247 0.78 48.81 0.80
CA GLN A 247 1.15 48.73 -0.62
C GLN A 247 0.65 47.42 -1.29
N ILE A 248 -0.04 46.55 -0.53
CA ILE A 248 -0.56 45.30 -1.08
C ILE A 248 -1.60 45.58 -2.19
N PHE A 249 -1.65 44.70 -3.20
CA PHE A 249 -2.54 44.77 -4.36
C PHE A 249 -2.21 45.86 -5.38
N ASN A 250 -1.17 46.67 -5.20
CA ASN A 250 -0.74 47.59 -6.24
C ASN A 250 0.09 46.86 -7.32
N GLU A 251 0.26 47.50 -8.50
CA GLU A 251 0.94 46.89 -9.65
C GLU A 251 2.43 46.62 -9.40
N GLU A 252 3.09 47.38 -8.52
CA GLU A 252 4.53 47.26 -8.27
C GLU A 252 4.87 46.19 -7.21
N ILE A 253 3.95 45.89 -6.29
CA ILE A 253 4.18 45.01 -5.14
C ILE A 253 3.42 43.67 -5.25
N GLY A 254 2.19 43.70 -5.78
CA GLY A 254 1.38 42.52 -5.96
C GLY A 254 0.75 41.97 -4.68
N TYR A 255 0.72 40.65 -4.54
CA TYR A 255 -0.16 39.96 -3.57
C TYR A 255 0.58 39.34 -2.38
N GLY A 256 1.87 39.07 -2.47
CA GLY A 256 2.63 38.36 -1.45
C GLY A 256 2.38 36.85 -1.38
N ALA A 257 3.26 36.15 -0.67
CA ALA A 257 3.31 34.69 -0.69
C ALA A 257 2.06 34.00 -0.11
N ILE A 258 1.41 34.58 0.92
CA ILE A 258 0.24 33.95 1.56
C ILE A 258 -0.96 33.94 0.61
N TYR A 259 -1.26 35.05 -0.07
CA TYR A 259 -2.37 35.09 -1.04
C TYR A 259 -2.17 34.15 -2.21
N GLU A 260 -0.92 34.08 -2.74
CA GLU A 260 -0.60 33.12 -3.80
C GLU A 260 -0.75 31.68 -3.34
N THR A 261 -0.28 31.34 -2.13
CA THR A 261 -0.49 30.00 -1.56
C THR A 261 -1.98 29.66 -1.45
N THR A 262 -2.79 30.59 -0.94
CA THR A 262 -4.24 30.39 -0.79
C THR A 262 -4.91 30.15 -2.14
N ARG A 263 -4.56 30.96 -3.16
CA ARG A 263 -5.08 30.81 -4.54
C ARG A 263 -4.75 29.42 -5.11
N ILE A 264 -3.49 28.95 -4.93
CA ILE A 264 -3.04 27.66 -5.45
C ILE A 264 -3.79 26.53 -4.75
N LEU A 265 -3.88 26.52 -3.42
CA LEU A 265 -4.57 25.48 -2.67
C LEU A 265 -6.07 25.43 -3.01
N GLU A 266 -6.73 26.58 -3.14
CA GLU A 266 -8.13 26.62 -3.54
C GLU A 266 -8.32 26.13 -4.97
N ALA A 267 -7.42 26.46 -5.90
CA ALA A 267 -7.47 25.95 -7.26
C ALA A 267 -7.24 24.43 -7.32
N PHE A 268 -6.35 23.87 -6.48
CA PHE A 268 -6.22 22.42 -6.34
C PHE A 268 -7.53 21.79 -5.91
N ARG A 269 -8.16 22.32 -4.86
CA ARG A 269 -9.44 21.83 -4.37
C ARG A 269 -10.52 21.89 -5.48
N ALA A 270 -10.71 23.05 -6.06
CA ALA A 270 -11.78 23.29 -7.05
C ALA A 270 -11.67 22.40 -8.30
N GLN A 271 -10.44 22.03 -8.72
CA GLN A 271 -10.25 21.23 -9.94
C GLN A 271 -10.16 19.73 -9.69
N LEU A 272 -9.85 19.28 -8.45
CA LEU A 272 -9.53 17.87 -8.20
C LEU A 272 -10.43 17.20 -7.14
N GLU A 273 -11.21 17.93 -6.34
CA GLU A 273 -12.00 17.35 -5.24
C GLU A 273 -13.08 16.36 -5.70
N GLN A 274 -13.56 16.47 -6.95
CA GLN A 274 -14.59 15.60 -7.50
C GLN A 274 -14.04 14.31 -8.12
N GLU A 275 -12.71 14.19 -8.23
CA GLU A 275 -12.07 12.98 -8.77
C GLU A 275 -12.27 11.80 -7.80
N GLU A 276 -12.91 10.75 -8.29
CA GLU A 276 -13.22 9.58 -7.47
C GLU A 276 -11.96 8.89 -6.96
N ASN A 277 -11.90 8.57 -5.67
CA ASN A 277 -10.77 7.94 -4.98
C ASN A 277 -9.45 8.74 -5.02
N LEU A 278 -9.41 9.93 -5.58
CA LEU A 278 -8.29 10.86 -5.42
C LEU A 278 -8.41 11.58 -4.08
N THR A 279 -7.29 11.71 -3.38
CA THR A 279 -7.20 12.60 -2.21
C THR A 279 -5.87 13.32 -2.23
N PHE A 280 -5.90 14.60 -1.84
CA PHE A 280 -4.70 15.41 -1.64
C PHE A 280 -4.94 16.27 -0.39
N ASN A 281 -3.97 16.27 0.49
CA ASN A 281 -4.11 16.94 1.77
C ASN A 281 -2.93 17.90 1.99
N PRO A 282 -3.16 19.21 2.17
CA PRO A 282 -2.16 20.11 2.72
C PRO A 282 -2.07 19.89 4.23
N GLY A 283 -1.15 19.00 4.65
CA GLY A 283 -1.02 18.60 6.05
C GLY A 283 -0.34 19.65 6.93
N MET A 284 0.47 20.54 6.33
CA MET A 284 1.15 21.61 7.05
C MET A 284 1.34 22.84 6.16
N ILE A 285 1.18 24.02 6.75
CA ILE A 285 1.45 25.31 6.12
C ILE A 285 2.19 26.22 7.10
N VAL A 286 3.24 26.90 6.62
CA VAL A 286 3.92 28.00 7.32
C VAL A 286 4.08 29.18 6.36
N GLY A 287 3.95 30.43 6.86
CA GLY A 287 4.10 31.62 6.03
C GLY A 287 4.39 32.90 6.82
N GLY A 288 5.18 33.79 6.26
CA GLY A 288 5.57 35.04 6.90
C GLY A 288 6.64 35.79 6.10
N THR A 289 7.34 36.70 6.77
CA THR A 289 8.51 37.43 6.20
C THR A 289 9.67 36.43 5.99
N SER A 290 9.90 35.57 6.97
CA SER A 290 10.83 34.45 6.86
C SER A 290 10.22 33.17 7.45
N ILE A 291 10.65 32.03 6.96
CA ILE A 291 10.25 30.71 7.44
C ILE A 291 11.51 29.88 7.68
N ASP A 292 11.47 29.04 8.70
CA ASP A 292 12.41 27.96 8.94
C ASP A 292 11.69 26.62 8.93
N PHE A 293 12.32 25.60 8.35
CA PHE A 293 11.70 24.29 8.18
C PHE A 293 12.71 23.15 8.36
N ASP A 294 12.57 22.41 9.46
CA ASP A 294 13.32 21.18 9.73
C ASP A 294 12.59 19.99 9.07
N VAL A 295 13.15 19.50 7.96
CA VAL A 295 12.57 18.38 7.19
C VAL A 295 12.56 17.08 8.03
N ALA A 296 13.60 16.85 8.83
CA ALA A 296 13.75 15.63 9.60
C ALA A 296 12.73 15.51 10.73
N LYS A 297 12.36 16.63 11.34
CA LYS A 297 11.37 16.69 12.42
C LYS A 297 9.96 17.02 11.95
N SER A 298 9.78 17.31 10.64
CA SER A 298 8.53 17.86 10.11
C SER A 298 8.02 19.08 10.90
N LEU A 299 8.96 19.95 11.32
CA LEU A 299 8.69 21.12 12.14
C LEU A 299 8.91 22.39 11.33
N GLY A 300 7.94 23.30 11.36
CA GLY A 300 8.05 24.60 10.71
C GLY A 300 7.82 25.74 11.67
N SER A 301 8.58 26.82 11.51
CA SER A 301 8.37 28.10 12.21
C SER A 301 8.37 29.26 11.23
N ALA A 302 7.70 30.35 11.59
CA ALA A 302 7.62 31.55 10.77
C ALA A 302 7.81 32.81 11.63
N PHE A 303 8.47 33.81 11.05
CA PHE A 303 8.52 35.16 11.57
C PHE A 303 7.81 36.11 10.61
N GLY A 304 7.00 37.04 11.16
CA GLY A 304 6.33 38.08 10.38
C GLY A 304 5.77 39.17 11.28
N LYS A 305 5.51 40.34 10.69
CA LYS A 305 4.80 41.46 11.32
C LYS A 305 3.52 41.71 10.56
N SER A 306 2.43 42.04 11.26
CA SER A 306 1.11 42.28 10.69
C SER A 306 1.08 43.40 9.63
N ASN A 307 2.03 44.33 9.66
CA ASN A 307 2.17 45.44 8.72
C ASN A 307 3.23 45.20 7.63
N VAL A 308 3.65 43.94 7.42
CA VAL A 308 4.61 43.55 6.36
C VAL A 308 3.97 42.43 5.51
N ILE A 309 4.02 42.60 4.18
CA ILE A 309 3.56 41.59 3.22
C ILE A 309 4.44 40.33 3.33
N ALA A 310 3.82 39.17 3.47
CA ALA A 310 4.55 37.91 3.60
C ALA A 310 5.40 37.61 2.36
N GLN A 311 6.70 37.36 2.59
CA GLN A 311 7.65 37.06 1.53
C GLN A 311 7.70 35.56 1.20
N LYS A 312 7.50 34.69 2.18
CA LYS A 312 7.65 33.25 2.00
C LYS A 312 6.46 32.49 2.56
N ALA A 313 6.08 31.42 1.88
CA ALA A 313 5.20 30.40 2.40
C ALA A 313 5.65 29.02 1.92
N LYS A 314 5.42 28.01 2.72
CA LYS A 314 5.66 26.61 2.40
C LYS A 314 4.49 25.76 2.86
N VAL A 315 4.06 24.85 1.98
CA VAL A 315 3.05 23.82 2.28
C VAL A 315 3.66 22.45 2.04
N LYS A 316 3.40 21.50 2.93
CA LYS A 316 3.66 20.08 2.70
C LYS A 316 2.35 19.30 2.74
N GLY A 317 2.23 18.35 1.84
CA GLY A 317 1.03 17.53 1.76
C GLY A 317 1.29 16.16 1.15
N ASP A 318 0.23 15.38 1.06
CA ASP A 318 0.22 14.10 0.35
C ASP A 318 -0.80 14.10 -0.79
N LEU A 319 -0.58 13.22 -1.76
CA LEU A 319 -1.46 12.95 -2.89
C LEU A 319 -1.60 11.44 -3.01
N ARG A 320 -2.84 10.95 -3.04
CA ARG A 320 -3.17 9.53 -3.19
C ARG A 320 -4.11 9.32 -4.35
N ALA A 321 -3.72 8.44 -5.26
CA ALA A 321 -4.45 8.11 -6.47
C ALA A 321 -4.62 6.59 -6.61
N LEU A 322 -5.65 6.16 -7.33
CA LEU A 322 -5.98 4.74 -7.51
C LEU A 322 -5.31 4.12 -8.75
N SER A 323 -4.79 4.93 -9.66
CA SER A 323 -4.05 4.46 -10.84
C SER A 323 -2.92 5.42 -11.21
N ASN A 324 -1.91 4.93 -11.94
CA ASN A 324 -0.82 5.76 -12.46
C ASN A 324 -1.32 6.83 -13.44
N THR A 325 -2.36 6.55 -14.22
CA THR A 325 -2.99 7.54 -15.09
C THR A 325 -3.60 8.68 -14.29
N GLN A 326 -4.38 8.36 -13.23
CA GLN A 326 -4.96 9.35 -12.33
C GLN A 326 -3.88 10.16 -11.60
N LEU A 327 -2.84 9.49 -11.08
CA LEU A 327 -1.72 10.15 -10.41
C LEU A 327 -1.01 11.14 -11.34
N LYS A 328 -0.73 10.72 -12.58
CA LYS A 328 -0.09 11.57 -13.60
C LYS A 328 -0.97 12.78 -13.97
N SER A 329 -2.27 12.56 -14.18
CA SER A 329 -3.23 13.62 -14.47
C SER A 329 -3.33 14.63 -13.33
N ALA A 330 -3.48 14.18 -12.09
CA ALA A 330 -3.54 15.04 -10.92
C ALA A 330 -2.25 15.88 -10.74
N LYS A 331 -1.07 15.26 -10.85
CA LYS A 331 0.21 15.97 -10.82
C LYS A 331 0.30 17.04 -11.89
N GLN A 332 -0.11 16.74 -13.13
CA GLN A 332 -0.10 17.68 -14.23
C GLN A 332 -1.05 18.86 -14.00
N THR A 333 -2.25 18.61 -13.48
CA THR A 333 -3.20 19.65 -13.10
C THR A 333 -2.63 20.57 -12.03
N MET A 334 -2.08 20.00 -10.95
CA MET A 334 -1.43 20.77 -9.87
C MET A 334 -0.27 21.63 -10.42
N GLN A 335 0.59 21.06 -11.27
CA GLN A 335 1.71 21.78 -11.89
C GLN A 335 1.22 22.93 -12.79
N ASN A 336 0.15 22.72 -13.54
CA ASN A 336 -0.40 23.76 -14.42
C ASN A 336 -0.99 24.93 -13.60
N ILE A 337 -1.63 24.65 -12.47
CA ILE A 337 -2.15 25.68 -11.54
C ILE A 337 -1.00 26.54 -10.98
N VAL A 338 0.10 25.87 -10.60
CA VAL A 338 1.27 26.55 -10.00
C VAL A 338 2.02 27.43 -11.01
N LYS A 339 1.99 27.11 -12.31
CA LYS A 339 2.64 27.93 -13.36
C LYS A 339 2.04 29.32 -13.52
N ASN A 340 0.79 29.54 -13.15
CA ASN A 340 0.08 30.80 -13.31
C ASN A 340 0.08 31.59 -12.02
N ASN A 341 1.18 32.31 -11.75
CA ASN A 341 1.35 33.05 -10.51
C ASN A 341 0.61 34.41 -10.53
N LEU A 342 0.22 34.89 -9.35
CA LEU A 342 -0.20 36.28 -9.15
C LEU A 342 1.00 37.22 -9.36
N ASN A 343 0.71 38.49 -9.65
CA ASN A 343 1.75 39.48 -9.90
C ASN A 343 2.76 39.55 -8.75
N HIS A 344 4.06 39.54 -9.09
CA HIS A 344 5.19 39.60 -8.16
C HIS A 344 5.23 38.45 -7.16
N THR A 345 4.68 37.28 -7.52
CA THR A 345 4.84 36.03 -6.78
C THR A 345 5.50 34.98 -7.65
N GLN A 346 6.13 33.98 -7.03
CA GLN A 346 6.66 32.78 -7.66
C GLN A 346 6.29 31.58 -6.82
N ALA A 347 5.93 30.47 -7.46
CA ALA A 347 5.62 29.24 -6.79
C ALA A 347 6.31 28.06 -7.47
N GLU A 348 6.79 27.10 -6.66
CA GLU A 348 7.40 25.87 -7.10
C GLU A 348 6.71 24.70 -6.41
N LEU A 349 6.28 23.70 -7.19
CA LEU A 349 5.68 22.46 -6.69
C LEU A 349 6.61 21.28 -6.96
N ILE A 350 7.04 20.63 -5.89
CA ILE A 350 7.94 19.47 -5.92
C ILE A 350 7.17 18.23 -5.47
N PHE A 351 7.22 17.16 -6.25
CA PHE A 351 6.69 15.84 -5.87
C PHE A 351 7.82 14.92 -5.43
N GLU A 352 7.61 14.25 -4.31
CA GLU A 352 8.50 13.20 -3.83
C GLU A 352 8.26 11.90 -4.58
N THR A 353 9.26 11.01 -4.62
CA THR A 353 9.05 9.63 -5.08
C THR A 353 8.37 8.85 -3.96
N GLY A 354 7.18 8.35 -4.23
CA GLY A 354 6.35 7.60 -3.29
C GLY A 354 6.00 6.20 -3.80
N TYR A 355 5.00 5.59 -3.18
CA TYR A 355 4.47 4.28 -3.56
C TYR A 355 3.54 4.41 -4.77
N PRO A 356 3.69 3.57 -5.81
CA PRO A 356 2.74 3.53 -6.92
C PRO A 356 1.37 3.03 -6.45
N PRO A 357 0.29 3.29 -7.17
CA PRO A 357 -1.00 2.65 -6.93
C PRO A 357 -1.00 1.21 -7.45
N MET A 358 -1.74 0.32 -6.79
CA MET A 358 -2.23 -0.93 -7.35
C MET A 358 -3.62 -0.68 -7.94
N ALA A 359 -3.70 -0.49 -9.24
CA ALA A 359 -4.96 -0.21 -9.92
C ALA A 359 -5.93 -1.40 -9.87
N LEU A 360 -7.23 -1.13 -9.87
CA LEU A 360 -8.23 -2.17 -10.04
C LEU A 360 -8.21 -2.68 -11.49
N THR A 361 -7.84 -3.95 -11.67
CA THR A 361 -7.82 -4.61 -12.97
C THR A 361 -8.83 -5.77 -13.01
N GLN A 362 -9.20 -6.22 -14.22
CA GLN A 362 -10.03 -7.42 -14.34
C GLN A 362 -9.31 -8.65 -13.77
N GLY A 363 -8.00 -8.79 -14.00
CA GLY A 363 -7.21 -9.87 -13.42
C GLY A 363 -7.25 -9.90 -11.88
N ASN A 364 -7.17 -8.74 -11.23
CA ASN A 364 -7.30 -8.65 -9.76
C ASN A 364 -8.70 -9.08 -9.29
N LEU A 365 -9.76 -8.70 -10.03
CA LEU A 365 -11.13 -9.11 -9.72
C LEU A 365 -11.33 -10.61 -9.92
N ASP A 366 -10.75 -11.19 -10.96
CA ASP A 366 -10.80 -12.64 -11.24
C ASP A 366 -10.08 -13.44 -10.15
N LEU A 367 -8.92 -12.95 -9.67
CA LEU A 367 -8.19 -13.56 -8.56
C LEU A 367 -8.98 -13.45 -7.24
N LEU A 368 -9.59 -12.31 -6.98
CA LEU A 368 -10.48 -12.11 -5.83
C LEU A 368 -11.68 -13.05 -5.88
N ALA A 369 -12.28 -13.24 -7.06
CA ALA A 369 -13.40 -14.18 -7.23
C ALA A 369 -12.96 -15.62 -6.93
N GLN A 370 -11.79 -16.07 -7.37
CA GLN A 370 -11.22 -17.37 -7.03
C GLN A 370 -10.97 -17.50 -5.53
N TYR A 371 -10.41 -16.49 -4.87
CA TYR A 371 -10.19 -16.47 -3.42
C TYR A 371 -11.52 -16.50 -2.65
N SER A 372 -12.54 -15.78 -3.13
CA SER A 372 -13.90 -15.80 -2.58
C SER A 372 -14.55 -17.18 -2.71
N GLN A 373 -14.37 -17.86 -3.86
CA GLN A 373 -14.86 -19.20 -4.05
C GLN A 373 -14.22 -20.20 -3.09
N VAL A 374 -12.89 -20.10 -2.89
CA VAL A 374 -12.18 -20.92 -1.87
C VAL A 374 -12.78 -20.69 -0.48
N SER A 375 -13.03 -19.43 -0.09
CA SER A 375 -13.65 -19.09 1.18
C SER A 375 -15.02 -19.74 1.36
N GLN A 376 -15.87 -19.69 0.34
CA GLN A 376 -17.22 -20.26 0.36
C GLN A 376 -17.21 -21.81 0.39
N ASP A 377 -16.30 -22.45 -0.35
CA ASP A 377 -16.16 -23.89 -0.38
C ASP A 377 -15.69 -24.45 0.97
N LEU A 378 -14.86 -23.68 1.69
CA LEU A 378 -14.47 -23.95 3.08
C LEU A 378 -15.64 -23.76 4.08
N GLY A 379 -16.75 -23.17 3.65
CA GLY A 379 -17.92 -22.87 4.50
C GLY A 379 -17.82 -21.51 5.21
N TYR A 380 -16.92 -20.64 4.76
CA TYR A 380 -16.80 -19.26 5.22
C TYR A 380 -17.64 -18.31 4.36
N ASN A 381 -17.69 -17.05 4.72
CA ASN A 381 -18.38 -16.03 3.93
C ASN A 381 -17.64 -15.74 2.62
N ALA A 382 -18.39 -15.21 1.63
CA ALA A 382 -17.81 -14.66 0.43
C ALA A 382 -16.86 -13.50 0.73
N VAL A 383 -15.76 -13.39 -0.02
CA VAL A 383 -14.79 -12.29 0.07
C VAL A 383 -15.10 -11.29 -1.05
N LYS A 384 -15.20 -9.99 -0.69
CA LYS A 384 -15.50 -8.90 -1.62
C LYS A 384 -14.31 -7.96 -1.73
N ALA A 385 -14.27 -7.14 -2.79
CA ALA A 385 -13.29 -6.07 -2.88
C ALA A 385 -13.49 -5.06 -1.75
N ALA A 386 -12.42 -4.76 -1.03
CA ALA A 386 -12.42 -3.72 -0.02
C ALA A 386 -12.51 -2.33 -0.66
N ASN A 387 -13.04 -1.36 0.08
CA ASN A 387 -12.99 0.03 -0.34
C ASN A 387 -11.51 0.51 -0.34
N PRO A 388 -10.95 0.97 -1.47
CA PRO A 388 -9.55 1.37 -1.56
C PRO A 388 -9.19 2.56 -0.66
N ARG A 389 -10.18 3.28 -0.12
CA ARG A 389 -9.96 4.34 0.86
C ARG A 389 -9.64 3.83 2.26
N LYS A 390 -9.92 2.57 2.56
CA LYS A 390 -9.70 1.96 3.87
C LYS A 390 -8.31 1.33 4.06
N ALA A 391 -7.53 1.21 2.99
CA ALA A 391 -6.17 0.69 3.06
C ALA A 391 -5.16 1.71 2.54
N GLY A 392 -3.98 1.75 3.17
CA GLY A 392 -2.83 2.53 2.72
C GLY A 392 -2.16 1.94 1.47
N ALA A 393 -1.09 2.59 1.03
CA ALA A 393 -0.14 1.98 0.10
C ALA A 393 0.58 0.81 0.80
N ALA A 394 1.01 -0.18 0.05
CA ALA A 394 1.77 -1.32 0.55
C ALA A 394 2.75 -1.82 -0.52
N ASP A 395 3.69 -2.65 -0.12
CA ASP A 395 4.77 -3.15 -0.98
C ASP A 395 4.29 -3.86 -2.25
N ILE A 396 3.12 -4.53 -2.22
CA ILE A 396 2.54 -5.15 -3.42
C ILE A 396 2.27 -4.15 -4.56
N SER A 397 2.12 -2.87 -4.24
CA SER A 397 1.91 -1.83 -5.24
C SER A 397 3.08 -1.73 -6.24
N PHE A 398 4.31 -2.07 -5.82
CA PHE A 398 5.48 -2.12 -6.71
C PHE A 398 5.48 -3.34 -7.63
N ALA A 399 4.71 -4.37 -7.31
CA ALA A 399 4.55 -5.56 -8.15
C ALA A 399 3.41 -5.42 -9.17
N ALA A 400 2.40 -4.64 -8.86
CA ALA A 400 1.10 -4.64 -9.54
C ALA A 400 1.13 -4.34 -11.04
N GLU A 401 2.12 -3.57 -11.53
CA GLU A 401 2.27 -3.26 -12.97
C GLU A 401 2.96 -4.37 -13.78
N TYR A 402 3.57 -5.35 -13.12
CA TYR A 402 4.41 -6.37 -13.75
C TYR A 402 3.78 -7.76 -13.75
N VAL A 403 2.65 -7.94 -13.08
CA VAL A 403 1.95 -9.22 -12.97
C VAL A 403 0.56 -9.16 -13.62
N ASP A 404 0.05 -10.30 -14.05
CA ASP A 404 -1.29 -10.40 -14.66
C ASP A 404 -2.39 -10.15 -13.62
N MET A 405 -2.17 -10.60 -12.38
CA MET A 405 -3.12 -10.53 -11.28
C MET A 405 -2.43 -10.21 -9.96
N SER A 406 -3.03 -9.37 -9.14
CA SER A 406 -2.57 -9.07 -7.78
C SER A 406 -3.72 -9.02 -6.79
N LEU A 407 -3.51 -9.53 -5.58
CA LEU A 407 -4.48 -9.50 -4.48
C LEU A 407 -3.73 -9.33 -3.16
N ASP A 408 -4.20 -8.42 -2.33
CA ASP A 408 -3.60 -8.16 -1.02
C ASP A 408 -4.65 -8.20 0.09
N GLY A 409 -4.21 -8.01 1.35
CA GLY A 409 -5.09 -8.11 2.51
C GLY A 409 -5.40 -9.56 2.90
N LEU A 410 -4.46 -10.48 2.62
CA LEU A 410 -4.59 -11.91 2.91
C LEU A 410 -4.00 -12.29 4.28
N GLY A 411 -3.49 -11.30 5.04
CA GLY A 411 -2.81 -11.48 6.30
C GLY A 411 -3.72 -11.73 7.51
N LEU A 412 -3.15 -11.58 8.69
CA LEU A 412 -3.87 -11.78 9.95
C LEU A 412 -4.70 -10.54 10.28
N MET A 413 -6.00 -10.75 10.51
CA MET A 413 -6.90 -9.64 10.87
C MET A 413 -6.61 -9.15 12.27
N GLY A 414 -6.89 -7.86 12.51
CA GLY A 414 -6.66 -7.25 13.81
C GLY A 414 -7.21 -5.84 13.92
N SER A 415 -6.65 -5.07 14.82
CA SER A 415 -6.97 -3.64 14.99
C SER A 415 -5.81 -2.92 15.66
N GLY A 416 -5.84 -1.59 15.63
CA GLY A 416 -4.86 -0.76 16.34
C GLY A 416 -3.45 -0.79 15.76
N ALA A 417 -3.24 -1.26 14.52
CA ALA A 417 -1.95 -1.19 13.82
C ALA A 417 -1.33 0.21 13.94
N HIS A 418 0.00 0.29 14.02
CA HIS A 418 0.79 1.51 14.24
C HIS A 418 0.54 2.20 15.59
N THR A 419 -0.07 1.53 16.56
CA THR A 419 -0.25 2.03 17.93
C THR A 419 0.08 0.96 18.96
N ASN A 420 0.33 1.36 20.22
CA ASN A 420 0.55 0.44 21.35
C ASN A 420 -0.71 -0.38 21.73
N ASN A 421 -1.79 -0.24 20.97
CA ASN A 421 -3.03 -1.01 21.11
C ASN A 421 -3.20 -2.02 19.94
N GLU A 422 -2.12 -2.40 19.28
CA GLU A 422 -2.18 -3.39 18.21
C GLU A 422 -2.60 -4.76 18.74
N ILE A 423 -3.66 -5.30 18.15
CA ILE A 423 -4.29 -6.58 18.53
C ILE A 423 -4.53 -7.39 17.26
N ALA A 424 -4.20 -8.68 17.29
CA ALA A 424 -4.57 -9.65 16.26
C ALA A 424 -5.79 -10.49 16.70
N ASP A 425 -6.69 -10.76 15.74
CA ASP A 425 -7.75 -11.75 15.87
C ASP A 425 -7.25 -13.11 15.37
N LEU A 426 -6.77 -13.93 16.30
CA LEU A 426 -6.21 -15.26 16.05
C LEU A 426 -7.28 -16.25 15.52
N SER A 427 -8.58 -15.96 15.69
CA SER A 427 -9.65 -16.78 15.10
C SER A 427 -9.64 -16.73 13.56
N THR A 428 -8.96 -15.74 12.98
CA THR A 428 -8.80 -15.60 11.53
C THR A 428 -7.55 -16.29 11.00
N LEU A 429 -6.59 -16.65 11.86
CA LEU A 429 -5.31 -17.24 11.47
C LEU A 429 -5.51 -18.55 10.68
N ASN A 430 -6.19 -19.54 11.28
CA ASN A 430 -6.44 -20.82 10.63
C ASN A 430 -7.17 -20.67 9.28
N LYS A 431 -8.19 -19.81 9.26
CA LYS A 431 -9.02 -19.54 8.06
C LYS A 431 -8.20 -18.95 6.92
N ASN A 432 -7.28 -18.01 7.22
CA ASN A 432 -6.45 -17.39 6.19
C ASN A 432 -5.31 -18.31 5.72
N ILE A 433 -4.78 -19.19 6.57
CA ILE A 433 -3.84 -20.23 6.15
C ILE A 433 -4.54 -21.23 5.21
N GLU A 434 -5.76 -21.69 5.54
CA GLU A 434 -6.55 -22.59 4.71
C GLU A 434 -6.87 -21.98 3.35
N LYS A 435 -7.40 -20.74 3.35
CA LYS A 435 -7.72 -20.02 2.11
C LYS A 435 -6.49 -19.84 1.22
N THR A 436 -5.34 -19.47 1.80
CA THR A 436 -4.08 -19.32 1.08
C THR A 436 -3.61 -20.63 0.48
N ALA A 437 -3.57 -21.70 1.28
CA ALA A 437 -3.07 -23.00 0.81
C ALA A 437 -3.96 -23.59 -0.29
N ILE A 438 -5.28 -23.52 -0.16
CA ILE A 438 -6.22 -24.02 -1.17
C ILE A 438 -6.19 -23.16 -2.43
N LEU A 439 -6.09 -21.81 -2.31
CA LEU A 439 -5.93 -20.95 -3.49
C LEU A 439 -4.70 -21.37 -4.30
N ILE A 440 -3.53 -21.48 -3.64
CA ILE A 440 -2.28 -21.88 -4.30
C ILE A 440 -2.40 -23.26 -4.93
N TYR A 441 -3.01 -24.23 -4.24
CA TYR A 441 -3.26 -25.55 -4.79
C TYR A 441 -4.18 -25.52 -6.02
N ARG A 442 -5.24 -24.72 -6.02
CA ARG A 442 -6.12 -24.55 -7.19
C ARG A 442 -5.38 -23.90 -8.35
N LEU A 443 -4.63 -22.86 -8.08
CA LEU A 443 -3.80 -22.18 -9.09
C LEU A 443 -2.76 -23.12 -9.69
N SER A 444 -2.18 -24.05 -8.93
CA SER A 444 -1.23 -25.05 -9.44
C SER A 444 -1.80 -26.05 -10.46
N LYS A 445 -3.13 -26.15 -10.56
CA LYS A 445 -3.83 -26.99 -11.54
C LYS A 445 -4.05 -26.30 -12.90
N HIS A 446 -3.95 -24.96 -12.92
CA HIS A 446 -4.06 -24.21 -14.17
C HIS A 446 -2.73 -24.33 -14.95
N LYS A 447 -2.83 -24.83 -16.19
CA LYS A 447 -1.71 -24.81 -17.13
C LYS A 447 -1.71 -23.44 -17.82
N LYS A 448 -0.54 -22.86 -18.01
CA LYS A 448 -0.37 -21.74 -18.93
C LYS A 448 -0.71 -22.12 -20.36
#